data_1930082a53170a009777d5aad90b734e
#
_entry.id   1930082a53170a009777d5aad90b734e
#
_cell.length_a   1.000
_cell.length_b   1.000
_cell.length_c   1.000
_cell.angle_alpha   90.00
_cell.angle_beta   90.00
_cell.angle_gamma   90.00
#
_symmetry.space_group_name_H-M   'P 1'
#
loop_
_entity.id
_entity.type
_entity.pdbx_description
1 polymer ?
#
loop_
_entity_poly.entity_id
_entity_poly.type
_entity_poly.pdbx_seq_one_letter_code
_entity_poly.pdbx_strand_id
1 'polypeptide(L)'
;RDCLLSRGLGDVYKRQLRAVSEIESIADSCNNMARSIKRRNEFKSIFTDEQNHNVDQMLALTEKALHRMIEILKKSELVRDDVNPSYNIENEINNYRNQLKIHNVEDINNKKYQYQDGVYYMDIIGEAEKLGDYVLNVVQAVIEKKI
;
A
#
# COMPACT_ATOMS: atom_id res chain seq x y z
N ARG A 1 34.27 -9.62 21.77
CA ARG A 1 33.92 -8.22 21.39
C ARG A 1 33.63 -8.11 19.91
N ASP A 2 34.50 -8.62 19.03
CA ASP A 2 34.32 -8.53 17.57
C ASP A 2 33.10 -9.28 17.05
N CYS A 3 32.73 -10.41 17.68
CA CYS A 3 31.52 -11.16 17.34
C CYS A 3 30.23 -10.41 17.62
N LEU A 4 30.13 -9.64 18.71
CA LEU A 4 28.95 -8.85 19.06
C LEU A 4 28.79 -7.64 18.14
N LEU A 5 29.88 -6.97 17.80
CA LEU A 5 29.92 -5.87 16.84
C LEU A 5 29.55 -6.35 15.43
N SER A 6 30.09 -7.51 15.02
CA SER A 6 29.77 -8.14 13.73
C SER A 6 28.30 -8.53 13.63
N ARG A 7 27.69 -9.07 14.72
CA ARG A 7 26.24 -9.37 14.76
C ARG A 7 25.39 -8.10 14.67
N GLY A 8 25.76 -7.04 15.41
CA GLY A 8 25.05 -5.78 15.36
C GLY A 8 25.08 -5.12 13.97
N LEU A 9 26.23 -5.15 13.30
CA LEU A 9 26.39 -4.69 11.93
C LEU A 9 25.60 -5.56 10.94
N GLY A 10 25.58 -6.88 11.12
CA GLY A 10 24.80 -7.81 10.32
C GLY A 10 23.31 -7.56 10.44
N ASP A 11 22.80 -7.29 11.65
CA ASP A 11 21.40 -7.00 11.89
C ASP A 11 20.98 -5.65 11.28
N VAL A 12 21.81 -4.60 11.39
CA VAL A 12 21.60 -3.30 10.76
C VAL A 12 21.55 -3.46 9.23
N TYR A 13 22.47 -4.21 8.65
CA TYR A 13 22.53 -4.49 7.22
C TYR A 13 21.29 -5.22 6.73
N LYS A 14 20.82 -6.25 7.44
CA LYS A 14 19.59 -6.99 7.12
C LYS A 14 18.36 -6.09 7.14
N ARG A 15 18.24 -5.19 8.10
CA ARG A 15 17.13 -4.22 8.19
C ARG A 15 17.16 -3.22 7.05
N GLN A 16 18.35 -2.74 6.66
CA GLN A 16 18.49 -1.86 5.50
C GLN A 16 18.06 -2.56 4.21
N LEU A 17 18.51 -3.80 4.00
CA LEU A 17 18.09 -4.60 2.85
C LEU A 17 16.59 -4.85 2.83
N ARG A 18 15.97 -5.10 4.00
CA ARG A 18 14.52 -5.23 4.11
C ARG A 18 13.81 -3.95 3.68
N ALA A 19 14.24 -2.79 4.16
CA ALA A 19 13.63 -1.52 3.79
C ALA A 19 13.75 -1.25 2.28
N VAL A 20 14.90 -1.50 1.68
CA VAL A 20 15.13 -1.38 0.22
C VAL A 20 14.21 -2.32 -0.55
N SER A 21 14.13 -3.59 -0.13
CA SER A 21 13.26 -4.58 -0.76
C SER A 21 11.78 -4.18 -0.72
N GLU A 22 11.30 -3.62 0.40
CA GLU A 22 9.92 -3.14 0.52
C GLU A 22 9.66 -1.90 -0.35
N ILE A 23 10.65 -1.02 -0.51
CA ILE A 23 10.55 0.12 -1.44
C ILE A 23 10.47 -0.35 -2.89
N GLU A 24 11.22 -1.37 -3.28
CA GLU A 24 11.09 -2.01 -4.59
C GLU A 24 9.69 -2.59 -4.78
N SER A 25 9.13 -3.21 -3.76
CA SER A 25 7.76 -3.75 -3.78
C SER A 25 6.70 -2.64 -3.96
N ILE A 26 6.91 -1.46 -3.36
CA ILE A 26 6.07 -0.27 -3.59
C ILE A 26 6.08 0.12 -5.07
N ALA A 27 7.25 0.20 -5.67
CA ALA A 27 7.40 0.51 -7.10
C ALA A 27 6.72 -0.53 -7.99
N ASP A 28 6.86 -1.82 -7.65
CA ASP A 28 6.19 -2.91 -8.36
C ASP A 28 4.66 -2.80 -8.28
N SER A 29 4.12 -2.45 -7.11
CA SER A 29 2.68 -2.22 -6.94
C SER A 29 2.17 -1.05 -7.78
N CYS A 30 2.92 0.04 -7.86
CA CYS A 30 2.60 1.17 -8.75
C CYS A 30 2.55 0.73 -10.21
N ASN A 31 3.54 -0.07 -10.64
CA ASN A 31 3.59 -0.60 -11.99
C ASN A 31 2.42 -1.56 -12.28
N ASN A 32 2.05 -2.40 -11.32
CA ASN A 32 0.90 -3.31 -11.44
C ASN A 32 -0.42 -2.54 -11.54
N MET A 33 -0.60 -1.46 -10.78
CA MET A 33 -1.77 -0.57 -10.92
C MET A 33 -1.84 0.04 -12.32
N ALA A 34 -0.73 0.55 -12.83
CA ALA A 34 -0.65 1.12 -14.18
C ALA A 34 -1.02 0.08 -15.25
N ARG A 35 -0.56 -1.16 -15.10
CA ARG A 35 -0.93 -2.27 -15.99
C ARG A 35 -2.42 -2.60 -15.93
N SER A 36 -3.01 -2.60 -14.75
CA SER A 36 -4.45 -2.84 -14.57
C SER A 36 -5.29 -1.76 -15.24
N ILE A 37 -4.88 -0.50 -15.10
CA ILE A 37 -5.51 0.64 -15.78
C ILE A 37 -5.37 0.52 -17.30
N LYS A 38 -4.20 0.12 -17.78
CA LYS A 38 -3.96 -0.11 -19.21
C LYS A 38 -4.87 -1.21 -19.76
N ARG A 39 -4.98 -2.36 -19.08
CA ARG A 39 -5.87 -3.45 -19.47
C ARG A 39 -7.32 -3.00 -19.51
N ARG A 40 -7.77 -2.28 -18.50
CA ARG A 40 -9.11 -1.69 -18.47
C ARG A 40 -9.38 -0.85 -19.71
N ASN A 41 -8.44 0.02 -20.09
CA ASN A 41 -8.56 0.89 -21.27
C ASN A 41 -8.57 0.09 -22.58
N GLU A 42 -7.72 -0.92 -22.71
CA GLU A 42 -7.66 -1.81 -23.88
C GLU A 42 -8.98 -2.57 -24.10
N PHE A 43 -9.60 -3.03 -23.03
CA PHE A 43 -10.90 -3.73 -23.05
C PHE A 43 -12.08 -2.75 -23.03
N LYS A 44 -11.84 -1.44 -23.10
CA LYS A 44 -12.87 -0.39 -23.11
C LYS A 44 -13.87 -0.52 -21.93
N SER A 45 -13.39 -1.01 -20.79
CA SER A 45 -14.16 -1.07 -19.57
C SER A 45 -14.33 0.35 -19.01
N ILE A 46 -15.56 0.75 -18.75
CA ILE A 46 -15.87 2.06 -18.19
C ILE A 46 -16.36 1.88 -16.76
N PHE A 47 -15.69 2.55 -15.83
CA PHE A 47 -16.12 2.55 -14.43
C PHE A 47 -17.29 3.51 -14.24
N THR A 48 -18.16 3.16 -13.30
CA THR A 48 -19.20 4.07 -12.81
C THR A 48 -18.56 5.27 -12.08
N ASP A 49 -19.31 6.36 -11.91
CA ASP A 49 -18.85 7.51 -11.13
C ASP A 49 -18.49 7.10 -9.70
N GLU A 50 -19.27 6.19 -9.10
CA GLU A 50 -18.99 5.64 -7.76
C GLU A 50 -17.68 4.87 -7.73
N GLN A 51 -17.43 3.98 -8.70
CA GLN A 51 -16.17 3.25 -8.80
C GLN A 51 -14.97 4.20 -8.95
N ASN A 52 -15.07 5.21 -9.80
CA ASN A 52 -14.03 6.21 -9.98
C ASN A 52 -13.77 6.98 -8.67
N HIS A 53 -14.82 7.38 -7.98
CA HIS A 53 -14.71 8.05 -6.68
C HIS A 53 -14.01 7.16 -5.66
N ASN A 54 -14.36 5.89 -5.58
CA ASN A 54 -13.77 4.94 -4.64
C ASN A 54 -12.29 4.68 -4.95
N VAL A 55 -11.91 4.59 -6.23
CA VAL A 55 -10.50 4.49 -6.63
C VAL A 55 -9.73 5.74 -6.19
N ASP A 56 -10.27 6.92 -6.43
CA ASP A 56 -9.64 8.19 -6.02
C ASP A 56 -9.46 8.26 -4.50
N GLN A 57 -10.45 7.83 -3.72
CA GLN A 57 -10.36 7.78 -2.27
C GLN A 57 -9.29 6.78 -1.79
N MET A 58 -9.22 5.61 -2.39
CA MET A 58 -8.19 4.61 -2.08
C MET A 58 -6.79 5.14 -2.40
N LEU A 59 -6.62 5.76 -3.56
CA LEU A 59 -5.34 6.36 -3.95
C LEU A 59 -4.94 7.51 -3.02
N ALA A 60 -5.89 8.31 -2.55
CA ALA A 60 -5.64 9.36 -1.56
C ALA A 60 -5.13 8.78 -0.23
N LEU A 61 -5.70 7.66 0.23
CA LEU A 61 -5.22 6.95 1.42
C LEU A 61 -3.79 6.41 1.24
N THR A 62 -3.49 5.83 0.09
CA THR A 62 -2.13 5.34 -0.20
C THR A 62 -1.12 6.48 -0.30
N GLU A 63 -1.51 7.61 -0.87
CA GLU A 63 -0.69 8.83 -0.91
C GLU A 63 -0.39 9.36 0.49
N LYS A 64 -1.41 9.39 1.36
CA LYS A 64 -1.25 9.74 2.78
C LYS A 64 -0.26 8.82 3.49
N ALA A 65 -0.33 7.51 3.22
CA ALA A 65 0.62 6.52 3.76
C ALA A 65 2.05 6.80 3.29
N LEU A 66 2.24 7.08 1.99
CA LEU A 66 3.54 7.41 1.41
C LEU A 66 4.13 8.70 1.99
N HIS A 67 3.32 9.74 2.16
CA HIS A 67 3.76 11.00 2.77
C HIS A 67 4.25 10.78 4.21
N ARG A 68 3.52 9.99 5.00
CA ARG A 68 3.96 9.66 6.36
C ARG A 68 5.27 8.88 6.36
N MET A 69 5.44 7.92 5.46
CA MET A 69 6.69 7.18 5.28
C MET A 69 7.86 8.14 5.00
N ILE A 70 7.66 9.10 4.10
CA ILE A 70 8.69 10.11 3.77
C ILE A 70 9.03 10.97 4.99
N GLU A 71 8.05 11.39 5.77
CA GLU A 71 8.29 12.12 7.02
C GLU A 71 9.15 11.31 7.98
N ILE A 72 8.84 10.02 8.16
CA ILE A 72 9.61 9.11 9.01
C ILE A 72 11.06 8.98 8.51
N LEU A 73 11.25 8.82 7.20
CA LEU A 73 12.59 8.72 6.61
C LEU A 73 13.45 9.99 6.82
N LYS A 74 12.80 11.15 6.90
CA LYS A 74 13.46 12.44 7.10
C LYS A 74 13.76 12.77 8.57
N LYS A 75 13.08 12.10 9.51
CA LYS A 75 13.30 12.39 10.94
C LYS A 75 14.69 11.95 11.39
N SER A 76 15.38 12.83 12.13
CA SER A 76 16.67 12.52 12.74
C SER A 76 16.54 11.61 13.96
N GLU A 77 15.49 11.82 14.75
CA GLU A 77 15.17 11.02 15.94
C GLU A 77 13.78 10.40 15.81
N LEU A 78 13.70 9.11 16.09
CA LEU A 78 12.45 8.35 16.04
C LEU A 78 12.17 7.70 17.39
N VAL A 79 10.90 7.70 17.78
CA VAL A 79 10.38 6.94 18.92
C VAL A 79 9.45 5.86 18.42
N ARG A 80 9.18 4.83 19.26
CA ARG A 80 8.30 3.71 18.85
C ARG A 80 6.92 4.15 18.41
N ASP A 81 6.35 5.15 19.08
CA ASP A 81 5.01 5.66 18.79
C ASP A 81 4.90 6.38 17.43
N ASP A 82 6.02 6.73 16.81
CA ASP A 82 6.01 7.31 15.46
C ASP A 82 5.41 6.38 14.39
N VAL A 83 5.32 5.08 14.68
CA VAL A 83 4.66 4.11 13.80
C VAL A 83 3.13 4.22 13.80
N ASN A 84 2.54 4.75 14.88
CA ASN A 84 1.10 4.72 15.08
C ASN A 84 0.27 5.37 13.96
N PRO A 85 0.64 6.55 13.42
CA PRO A 85 -0.09 7.11 12.29
C PRO A 85 -0.09 6.20 11.05
N SER A 86 1.01 5.50 10.80
CA SER A 86 1.10 4.55 9.68
C SER A 86 0.21 3.33 9.89
N TYR A 87 0.12 2.80 11.11
CA TYR A 87 -0.83 1.73 11.45
C TYR A 87 -2.28 2.18 11.25
N ASN A 88 -2.61 3.39 11.66
CA ASN A 88 -3.97 3.92 11.51
C ASN A 88 -4.36 4.05 10.05
N ILE A 89 -3.46 4.55 9.21
CA ILE A 89 -3.69 4.68 7.76
C ILE A 89 -3.84 3.30 7.12
N GLU A 90 -2.99 2.34 7.48
CA GLU A 90 -3.05 0.98 6.95
C GLU A 90 -4.38 0.30 7.35
N ASN A 91 -4.84 0.49 8.57
CA ASN A 91 -6.15 0.00 9.02
C ASN A 91 -7.29 0.64 8.21
N GLU A 92 -7.23 1.94 7.94
CA GLU A 92 -8.21 2.62 7.09
C GLU A 92 -8.23 2.02 5.67
N ILE A 93 -7.06 1.78 5.08
CA ILE A 93 -6.93 1.17 3.75
C ILE A 93 -7.56 -0.23 3.75
N ASN A 94 -7.24 -1.06 4.72
CA ASN A 94 -7.75 -2.42 4.81
C ASN A 94 -9.28 -2.46 5.00
N ASN A 95 -9.80 -1.62 5.88
CA ASN A 95 -11.23 -1.53 6.13
C ASN A 95 -11.98 -1.03 4.88
N TYR A 96 -11.46 -0.02 4.23
CA TYR A 96 -12.05 0.52 3.00
C TYR A 96 -12.04 -0.51 1.88
N ARG A 97 -10.92 -1.18 1.66
CA ARG A 97 -10.83 -2.28 0.68
C ARG A 97 -11.86 -3.37 0.95
N ASN A 98 -12.04 -3.77 2.21
CA ASN A 98 -13.01 -4.80 2.57
C ASN A 98 -14.45 -4.36 2.27
N GLN A 99 -14.80 -3.11 2.56
CA GLN A 99 -16.10 -2.55 2.22
C GLN A 99 -16.32 -2.54 0.70
N LEU A 100 -15.34 -2.08 -0.06
CA LEU A 100 -15.44 -2.04 -1.51
C LEU A 100 -15.56 -3.42 -2.14
N LYS A 101 -14.88 -4.43 -1.57
CA LYS A 101 -15.00 -5.82 -2.02
C LYS A 101 -16.42 -6.36 -1.85
N ILE A 102 -17.05 -6.10 -0.72
CA ILE A 102 -18.43 -6.52 -0.44
C ILE A 102 -19.39 -5.81 -1.41
N HIS A 103 -19.28 -4.49 -1.53
CA HIS A 103 -20.12 -3.69 -2.42
C HIS A 103 -19.94 -4.10 -3.89
N ASN A 104 -18.72 -4.46 -4.31
CA ASN A 104 -18.46 -4.93 -5.66
C ASN A 104 -19.28 -6.20 -5.99
N VAL A 105 -19.32 -7.16 -5.08
CA VAL A 105 -20.13 -8.38 -5.24
C VAL A 105 -21.61 -8.03 -5.34
N GLU A 106 -22.13 -7.18 -4.47
CA GLU A 106 -23.52 -6.73 -4.48
C GLU A 106 -23.87 -6.00 -5.78
N ASP A 107 -23.01 -5.09 -6.22
CA ASP A 107 -23.23 -4.31 -7.44
C ASP A 107 -23.22 -5.17 -8.70
N ILE A 108 -22.35 -6.18 -8.77
CA ILE A 108 -22.35 -7.16 -9.86
C ILE A 108 -23.65 -7.97 -9.85
N ASN A 109 -24.07 -8.45 -8.68
CA ASN A 109 -25.32 -9.21 -8.52
C ASN A 109 -26.55 -8.37 -8.90
N ASN A 110 -26.53 -7.09 -8.60
CA ASN A 110 -27.58 -6.12 -8.96
C ASN A 110 -27.47 -5.58 -10.39
N LYS A 111 -26.51 -6.10 -11.17
CA LYS A 111 -26.28 -5.73 -12.58
C LYS A 111 -25.98 -4.23 -12.80
N LYS A 112 -25.38 -3.58 -11.81
CA LYS A 112 -24.92 -2.18 -11.96
C LYS A 112 -23.80 -2.07 -13.00
N TYR A 113 -22.96 -3.13 -13.12
CA TYR A 113 -21.90 -3.26 -14.11
C TYR A 113 -21.58 -4.74 -14.28
N GLN A 114 -20.80 -5.08 -15.30
CA GLN A 114 -20.44 -6.45 -15.60
C GLN A 114 -19.34 -6.97 -14.66
N TYR A 115 -19.28 -8.28 -14.50
CA TYR A 115 -18.24 -8.96 -13.70
C TYR A 115 -16.83 -8.51 -14.07
N GLN A 116 -16.52 -8.38 -15.37
CA GLN A 116 -15.19 -7.98 -15.84
C GLN A 116 -14.82 -6.56 -15.40
N ASP A 117 -15.78 -5.64 -15.37
CA ASP A 117 -15.56 -4.27 -14.85
C ASP A 117 -15.18 -4.31 -13.36
N GLY A 118 -15.87 -5.17 -12.60
CA GLY A 118 -15.57 -5.40 -11.19
C GLY A 118 -14.19 -6.01 -10.96
N VAL A 119 -13.71 -6.87 -11.86
CA VAL A 119 -12.37 -7.46 -11.80
C VAL A 119 -11.30 -6.37 -11.96
N TYR A 120 -11.38 -5.53 -12.99
CA TYR A 120 -10.42 -4.43 -13.18
C TYR A 120 -10.43 -3.44 -12.01
N TYR A 121 -11.62 -3.12 -11.53
CA TYR A 121 -11.81 -2.25 -10.38
C TYR A 121 -11.13 -2.79 -9.12
N MET A 122 -11.38 -4.05 -8.78
CA MET A 122 -10.79 -4.68 -7.59
C MET A 122 -9.30 -4.99 -7.75
N ASP A 123 -8.79 -5.16 -8.96
CA ASP A 123 -7.35 -5.28 -9.20
C ASP A 123 -6.62 -3.99 -8.81
N ILE A 124 -7.16 -2.83 -9.17
CA ILE A 124 -6.59 -1.53 -8.80
C ILE A 124 -6.66 -1.34 -7.28
N ILE A 125 -7.81 -1.59 -6.67
CA ILE A 125 -8.03 -1.46 -5.22
C ILE A 125 -7.08 -2.40 -4.44
N GLY A 126 -6.95 -3.64 -4.90
CA GLY A 126 -6.08 -4.64 -4.28
C GLY A 126 -4.59 -4.28 -4.34
N GLU A 127 -4.13 -3.72 -5.46
CA GLU A 127 -2.74 -3.25 -5.58
C GLU A 127 -2.48 -2.02 -4.68
N ALA A 128 -3.46 -1.12 -4.54
CA ALA A 128 -3.36 -0.01 -3.60
C ALA A 128 -3.23 -0.48 -2.15
N GLU A 129 -3.98 -1.54 -1.76
CA GLU A 129 -3.85 -2.16 -0.44
C GLU A 129 -2.45 -2.75 -0.23
N LYS A 130 -1.93 -3.50 -1.19
CA LYS A 130 -0.58 -4.07 -1.13
C LYS A 130 0.48 -2.98 -0.97
N LEU A 131 0.34 -1.87 -1.69
CA LEU A 131 1.21 -0.71 -1.55
C LEU A 131 1.19 -0.19 -0.11
N GLY A 132 0.02 -0.08 0.49
CA GLY A 132 -0.14 0.31 1.89
C GLY A 132 0.58 -0.62 2.86
N ASP A 133 0.52 -1.93 2.65
CA ASP A 133 1.23 -2.93 3.45
C ASP A 133 2.75 -2.76 3.35
N TYR A 134 3.28 -2.55 2.14
CA TYR A 134 4.72 -2.34 1.93
C TYR A 134 5.20 -1.05 2.57
N VAL A 135 4.40 0.02 2.49
CA VAL A 135 4.72 1.30 3.15
C VAL A 135 4.84 1.12 4.67
N LEU A 136 3.91 0.41 5.30
CA LEU A 136 3.97 0.11 6.73
C LEU A 136 5.24 -0.69 7.07
N ASN A 137 5.60 -1.67 6.24
CA ASN A 137 6.80 -2.48 6.44
C ASN A 137 8.08 -1.61 6.38
N VAL A 138 8.15 -0.62 5.49
CA VAL A 138 9.27 0.33 5.44
C VAL A 138 9.35 1.13 6.74
N VAL A 139 8.24 1.68 7.20
CA VAL A 139 8.17 2.47 8.44
C VAL A 139 8.62 1.65 9.64
N GLN A 140 8.13 0.42 9.77
CA GLN A 140 8.53 -0.50 10.83
C GLN A 140 10.04 -0.78 10.79
N ALA A 141 10.59 -1.09 9.62
CA ALA A 141 12.01 -1.40 9.46
C ALA A 141 12.91 -0.20 9.83
N VAL A 142 12.49 1.02 9.48
CA VAL A 142 13.23 2.25 9.79
C VAL A 142 13.18 2.56 11.28
N ILE A 143 12.03 2.42 11.93
CA ILE A 143 11.87 2.67 13.37
C ILE A 143 12.66 1.66 14.18
N GLU A 144 12.58 0.37 13.87
CA GLU A 144 13.36 -0.69 14.53
C GLU A 144 14.88 -0.45 14.43
N LYS A 145 15.35 0.16 13.35
CA LYS A 145 16.77 0.46 13.15
C LYS A 145 17.29 1.54 14.08
N LYS A 146 16.46 2.57 14.37
CA LYS A 146 16.89 3.76 15.11
C LYS A 146 16.66 3.67 16.62
N ILE A 147 15.92 2.67 17.06
CA ILE A 147 15.65 2.37 18.45
C ILE A 147 16.50 1.16 18.89
#